data_3fa0001b211d1f692251f55ef10b236b
#
_entry.id   3fa0001b211d1f692251f55ef10b236b
#
_cell.length_a   1.000
_cell.length_b   1.000
_cell.length_c   1.000
_cell.angle_alpha   90.00
_cell.angle_beta   90.00
_cell.angle_gamma   90.00
#
_symmetry.space_group_name_H-M   'P 1'
#
loop_
_entity.id
_entity.type
_entity.pdbx_description
1 polymer ?
#
loop_
_entity_poly.entity_id
_entity_poly.type
_entity_poly.pdbx_seq_one_letter_code
_entity_poly.pdbx_strand_id
1 'polypeptide(L)'
;KERVPEYAFIGRSNVGKSSLINMLVDRKNLAKTSGRPGKTQLINHFIINKNWYLVDLPGYGYARVSKKAKKTFQKFITDYFEQRKQLVLAFVLIDCRHEPQPVDIDFMHYLGEANIPFQIIFTKADKLKPNALTRNVDAYVKKMLESWEEMPAYFITSSSKKDGKEAVINNIDVINQEVKDSL
;
A
#
# COMPACT_ATOMS: atom_id res chain seq x y z
N LYS A 1 19.62 9.05 -18.27
CA LYS A 1 18.54 9.59 -17.41
C LYS A 1 18.54 8.75 -16.15
N GLU A 2 18.84 9.35 -15.01
CA GLU A 2 18.70 8.71 -13.71
C GLU A 2 17.27 8.19 -13.57
N ARG A 3 17.12 6.92 -13.21
CA ARG A 3 15.82 6.32 -12.97
C ARG A 3 15.34 6.79 -11.61
N VAL A 4 14.29 7.60 -11.59
CA VAL A 4 13.66 8.03 -10.35
C VAL A 4 12.86 6.86 -9.77
N PRO A 5 13.14 6.39 -8.54
CA PRO A 5 12.44 5.26 -7.96
C PRO A 5 10.95 5.54 -7.73
N GLU A 6 10.14 4.50 -7.91
CA GLU A 6 8.70 4.55 -7.69
C GLU A 6 8.28 3.62 -6.55
N TYR A 7 7.34 4.09 -5.76
CA TYR A 7 6.69 3.33 -4.69
C TYR A 7 5.19 3.33 -4.94
N ALA A 8 4.62 2.15 -5.14
CA ALA A 8 3.20 1.99 -5.36
C ALA A 8 2.45 1.85 -4.04
N PHE A 9 1.31 2.51 -3.93
CA PHE A 9 0.41 2.42 -2.78
C PHE A 9 -0.91 1.81 -3.24
N ILE A 10 -1.28 0.67 -2.68
CA ILE A 10 -2.46 -0.08 -3.06
C ILE A 10 -3.11 -0.73 -1.84
N GLY A 11 -4.40 -0.93 -1.91
CA GLY A 11 -5.17 -1.56 -0.86
C GLY A 11 -6.62 -1.71 -1.26
N ARG A 12 -7.43 -2.28 -0.37
CA ARG A 12 -8.87 -2.32 -0.62
C ARG A 12 -9.47 -0.93 -0.67
N SER A 13 -10.59 -0.83 -1.36
CA SER A 13 -11.45 0.33 -1.31
C SER A 13 -11.75 0.75 0.15
N ASN A 14 -11.66 2.04 0.44
CA ASN A 14 -11.89 2.62 1.78
C ASN A 14 -10.88 2.20 2.88
N VAL A 15 -9.72 1.71 2.51
CA VAL A 15 -8.67 1.35 3.46
C VAL A 15 -8.02 2.55 4.15
N GLY A 16 -8.24 3.76 3.63
CA GLY A 16 -7.62 5.00 4.11
C GLY A 16 -6.38 5.42 3.29
N LYS A 17 -6.27 4.96 2.06
CA LYS A 17 -5.11 5.22 1.19
C LYS A 17 -4.90 6.71 0.92
N SER A 18 -5.94 7.44 0.53
CA SER A 18 -5.84 8.89 0.26
C SER A 18 -5.45 9.68 1.49
N SER A 19 -6.00 9.35 2.66
CA SER A 19 -5.62 9.99 3.93
C SER A 19 -4.17 9.71 4.31
N LEU A 20 -3.70 8.49 4.10
CA LEU A 20 -2.31 8.12 4.33
C LEU A 20 -1.37 8.89 3.38
N ILE A 21 -1.67 8.93 2.10
CA ILE A 21 -0.86 9.66 1.11
C ILE A 21 -0.77 11.14 1.48
N ASN A 22 -1.90 11.78 1.80
CA ASN A 22 -1.91 13.18 2.20
C ASN A 22 -1.07 13.43 3.46
N MET A 23 -1.09 12.51 4.43
CA MET A 23 -0.24 12.57 5.61
C MET A 23 1.24 12.45 5.25
N LEU A 24 1.62 11.47 4.42
CA LEU A 24 3.02 11.22 4.06
C LEU A 24 3.66 12.40 3.32
N VAL A 25 2.90 13.05 2.45
CA VAL A 25 3.40 14.18 1.66
C VAL A 25 3.15 15.53 2.31
N ASP A 26 2.54 15.55 3.49
CA ASP A 26 2.18 16.74 4.26
C ASP A 26 1.36 17.77 3.46
N ARG A 27 0.45 17.27 2.61
CA ARG A 27 -0.45 18.09 1.80
C ARG A 27 -1.89 17.63 1.94
N LYS A 28 -2.77 18.57 2.24
CA LYS A 28 -4.21 18.33 2.21
C LYS A 28 -4.69 18.26 0.76
N ASN A 29 -5.58 17.31 0.50
CA ASN A 29 -6.26 17.16 -0.80
C ASN A 29 -5.35 16.85 -2.01
N LEU A 30 -4.11 16.42 -1.84
CA LEU A 30 -3.28 15.95 -2.94
C LEU A 30 -3.89 14.68 -3.55
N ALA A 31 -4.19 13.69 -2.72
CA ALA A 31 -4.98 12.54 -3.09
C ALA A 31 -6.45 12.77 -2.71
N LYS A 32 -7.36 12.41 -3.61
CA LYS A 32 -8.80 12.61 -3.39
C LYS A 32 -9.34 11.55 -2.44
N THR A 33 -9.80 11.98 -1.27
CA THR A 33 -10.57 11.12 -0.37
C THR A 33 -11.98 10.90 -0.93
N SER A 34 -12.45 9.66 -0.92
CA SER A 34 -13.79 9.32 -1.38
C SER A 34 -14.43 8.33 -0.42
N GLY A 35 -15.61 8.69 0.10
CA GLY A 35 -16.46 7.76 0.86
C GLY A 35 -17.18 6.72 0.01
N ARG A 36 -17.07 6.80 -1.32
CA ARG A 36 -17.71 5.85 -2.25
C ARG A 36 -16.68 4.95 -2.90
N PRO A 37 -16.86 3.62 -2.85
CA PRO A 37 -16.01 2.67 -3.57
C PRO A 37 -16.05 2.93 -5.09
N GLY A 38 -14.90 2.82 -5.75
CA GLY A 38 -14.84 2.83 -7.21
C GLY A 38 -14.53 4.16 -7.89
N LYS A 39 -14.25 5.22 -7.14
CA LYS A 39 -13.97 6.53 -7.76
C LYS A 39 -12.55 6.74 -8.26
N THR A 40 -11.56 6.01 -7.74
CA THR A 40 -10.17 6.13 -8.20
C THR A 40 -9.89 5.02 -9.20
N GLN A 41 -10.11 5.30 -10.48
CA GLN A 41 -9.82 4.36 -11.58
C GLN A 41 -8.53 4.73 -12.33
N LEU A 42 -7.83 5.78 -11.92
CA LEU A 42 -6.63 6.28 -12.58
C LEU A 42 -5.41 6.07 -11.69
N ILE A 43 -4.27 5.81 -12.33
CA ILE A 43 -2.97 5.82 -11.69
C ILE A 43 -2.52 7.27 -11.57
N ASN A 44 -2.22 7.71 -10.35
CA ASN A 44 -1.70 9.04 -10.11
C ASN A 44 -0.25 8.96 -9.65
N HIS A 45 0.62 9.72 -10.31
CA HIS A 45 2.03 9.85 -9.98
C HIS A 45 2.29 11.19 -9.34
N PHE A 46 2.88 11.18 -8.14
CA PHE A 46 3.28 12.39 -7.44
C PHE A 46 4.80 12.38 -7.24
N ILE A 47 5.50 13.36 -7.77
CA ILE A 47 6.93 13.53 -7.48
C ILE A 47 7.12 14.12 -6.09
N ILE A 48 7.91 13.48 -5.26
CA ILE A 48 8.20 13.90 -3.89
C ILE A 48 9.64 14.40 -3.79
N ASN A 49 9.79 15.66 -3.39
CA ASN A 49 11.10 16.31 -3.23
C ASN A 49 12.04 16.15 -4.43
N LYS A 50 11.48 16.02 -5.63
CA LYS A 50 12.22 15.76 -6.88
C LYS A 50 13.11 14.49 -6.85
N ASN A 51 12.82 13.58 -5.93
CA ASN A 51 13.70 12.46 -5.61
C ASN A 51 13.06 11.09 -5.88
N TRP A 52 11.74 10.94 -5.68
CA TRP A 52 11.02 9.69 -5.89
C TRP A 52 9.57 9.92 -6.25
N TYR A 53 8.93 8.91 -6.86
CA TYR A 53 7.51 8.94 -7.18
C TYR A 53 6.68 8.15 -6.17
N LEU A 54 5.66 8.78 -5.63
CA LEU A 54 4.55 8.11 -4.97
C LEU A 54 3.50 7.81 -6.05
N VAL A 55 3.14 6.54 -6.21
CA VAL A 55 2.17 6.11 -7.20
C VAL A 55 0.92 5.61 -6.49
N ASP A 56 -0.18 6.34 -6.68
CA ASP A 56 -1.49 6.00 -6.12
C ASP A 56 -2.23 5.10 -7.10
N LEU A 57 -2.32 3.80 -6.77
CA LEU A 57 -3.04 2.82 -7.55
C LEU A 57 -4.50 2.72 -7.10
N PRO A 58 -5.44 2.42 -8.02
CA PRO A 58 -6.83 2.19 -7.64
C PRO A 58 -6.97 1.00 -6.68
N GLY A 59 -7.91 1.11 -5.76
CA GLY A 59 -8.18 0.07 -4.77
C GLY A 59 -8.81 -1.19 -5.37
N TYR A 60 -8.58 -2.33 -4.75
CA TYR A 60 -9.17 -3.62 -5.13
C TYR A 60 -10.32 -4.02 -4.18
N GLY A 61 -10.95 -5.17 -4.44
CA GLY A 61 -11.89 -5.79 -3.51
C GLY A 61 -13.29 -5.19 -3.49
N TYR A 62 -13.75 -4.66 -4.61
CA TYR A 62 -15.13 -4.20 -4.73
C TYR A 62 -16.12 -5.36 -4.72
N ALA A 63 -16.97 -5.44 -3.68
CA ALA A 63 -17.96 -6.49 -3.56
C ALA A 63 -19.10 -6.40 -4.60
N ARG A 64 -19.32 -5.21 -5.17
CA ARG A 64 -20.49 -4.89 -6.03
C ARG A 64 -20.14 -4.62 -7.49
N VAL A 65 -19.02 -5.11 -8.00
CA VAL A 65 -18.66 -4.96 -9.40
C VAL A 65 -18.83 -6.27 -10.16
N SER A 66 -19.12 -6.18 -11.45
CA SER A 66 -19.27 -7.33 -12.32
C SER A 66 -17.96 -8.13 -12.43
N LYS A 67 -18.07 -9.41 -12.79
CA LYS A 67 -16.90 -10.25 -13.06
C LYS A 67 -15.99 -9.65 -14.14
N LYS A 68 -16.60 -9.01 -15.15
CA LYS A 68 -15.87 -8.34 -16.24
C LYS A 68 -15.06 -7.16 -15.70
N ALA A 69 -15.65 -6.33 -14.83
CA ALA A 69 -14.94 -5.20 -14.22
C ALA A 69 -13.78 -5.65 -13.32
N LYS A 70 -13.93 -6.77 -12.58
CA LYS A 70 -12.86 -7.36 -11.79
C LYS A 70 -11.69 -7.81 -12.66
N LYS A 71 -11.96 -8.49 -13.79
CA LYS A 71 -10.92 -8.93 -14.74
C LYS A 71 -10.20 -7.73 -15.37
N THR A 72 -10.94 -6.71 -15.75
CA THR A 72 -10.36 -5.48 -16.32
C THR A 72 -9.44 -4.79 -15.31
N PHE A 73 -9.88 -4.68 -14.07
CA PHE A 73 -9.07 -4.12 -12.98
C PHE A 73 -7.80 -4.94 -12.74
N GLN A 74 -7.93 -6.25 -12.65
CA GLN A 74 -6.78 -7.15 -12.43
C GLN A 74 -5.76 -7.03 -13.56
N LYS A 75 -6.22 -7.01 -14.82
CA LYS A 75 -5.35 -6.79 -15.97
C LYS A 75 -4.63 -5.45 -15.90
N PHE A 76 -5.34 -4.40 -15.56
CA PHE A 76 -4.78 -3.05 -15.42
C PHE A 76 -3.66 -3.00 -14.37
N ILE A 77 -3.87 -3.63 -13.21
CA ILE A 77 -2.85 -3.69 -12.14
C ILE A 77 -1.67 -4.57 -12.57
N THR A 78 -1.93 -5.71 -13.18
CA THR A 78 -0.88 -6.60 -13.70
C THR A 78 -0.02 -5.89 -14.74
N ASP A 79 -0.64 -5.22 -15.71
CA ASP A 79 0.06 -4.45 -16.74
C ASP A 79 0.94 -3.35 -16.11
N TYR A 80 0.43 -2.66 -15.07
CA TYR A 80 1.24 -1.67 -14.35
C TYR A 80 2.51 -2.30 -13.75
N PHE A 81 2.37 -3.37 -13.00
CA PHE A 81 3.52 -4.01 -12.34
C PHE A 81 4.50 -4.62 -13.34
N GLU A 82 4.03 -5.17 -14.44
CA GLU A 82 4.90 -5.74 -15.48
C GLU A 82 5.67 -4.68 -16.27
N GLN A 83 5.08 -3.53 -16.50
CA GLN A 83 5.65 -2.49 -17.38
C GLN A 83 6.51 -1.46 -16.65
N ARG A 84 6.36 -1.31 -15.33
CA ARG A 84 7.05 -0.25 -14.56
C ARG A 84 8.40 -0.73 -14.02
N LYS A 85 9.44 -0.55 -14.83
CA LYS A 85 10.83 -0.92 -14.47
C LYS A 85 11.43 -0.07 -13.34
N GLN A 86 10.83 1.07 -13.03
CA GLN A 86 11.27 1.99 -11.97
C GLN A 86 10.62 1.68 -10.61
N LEU A 87 9.66 0.77 -10.57
CA LEU A 87 9.03 0.34 -9.34
C LEU A 87 10.05 -0.37 -8.45
N VAL A 88 10.23 0.16 -7.26
CA VAL A 88 11.14 -0.38 -6.25
C VAL A 88 10.38 -1.26 -5.27
N LEU A 89 9.21 -0.80 -4.82
CA LEU A 89 8.44 -1.43 -3.75
C LEU A 89 6.96 -1.10 -3.88
N ALA A 90 6.12 -2.05 -3.54
CA ALA A 90 4.69 -1.82 -3.33
C ALA A 90 4.39 -1.77 -1.82
N PHE A 91 3.62 -0.79 -1.40
CA PHE A 91 3.02 -0.75 -0.06
C PHE A 91 1.58 -1.24 -0.13
N VAL A 92 1.30 -2.33 0.55
CA VAL A 92 -0.05 -2.89 0.67
C VAL A 92 -0.68 -2.34 1.94
N LEU A 93 -1.76 -1.58 1.78
CA LEU A 93 -2.47 -0.96 2.89
C LEU A 93 -3.55 -1.89 3.42
N ILE A 94 -3.56 -2.07 4.72
CA ILE A 94 -4.48 -2.95 5.44
C ILE A 94 -5.17 -2.16 6.55
N ASP A 95 -6.48 -2.17 6.58
CA ASP A 95 -7.25 -1.62 7.72
C ASP A 95 -7.09 -2.54 8.93
N CYS A 96 -6.40 -2.07 9.97
CA CYS A 96 -6.07 -2.90 11.14
C CYS A 96 -7.27 -3.29 12.00
N ARG A 97 -8.45 -2.72 11.75
CA ARG A 97 -9.68 -3.05 12.50
C ARG A 97 -10.24 -4.43 12.17
N HIS A 98 -9.88 -4.99 11.04
CA HIS A 98 -10.42 -6.24 10.52
C HIS A 98 -9.47 -7.40 10.71
N GLU A 99 -10.03 -8.60 10.83
CA GLU A 99 -9.26 -9.83 10.71
C GLU A 99 -8.65 -9.95 9.30
N PRO A 100 -7.60 -10.79 9.12
CA PRO A 100 -7.05 -11.04 7.80
C PRO A 100 -8.13 -11.44 6.80
N GLN A 101 -8.27 -10.64 5.74
CA GLN A 101 -9.29 -10.86 4.70
C GLN A 101 -8.69 -11.64 3.53
N PRO A 102 -9.41 -12.64 3.00
CA PRO A 102 -8.90 -13.43 1.88
C PRO A 102 -8.45 -12.60 0.68
N VAL A 103 -9.16 -11.52 0.36
CA VAL A 103 -8.82 -10.66 -0.78
C VAL A 103 -7.46 -9.97 -0.62
N ASP A 104 -7.10 -9.58 0.60
CA ASP A 104 -5.80 -8.98 0.88
C ASP A 104 -4.68 -10.02 0.83
N ILE A 105 -4.93 -11.18 1.41
CA ILE A 105 -3.99 -12.31 1.40
C ILE A 105 -3.73 -12.79 -0.04
N ASP A 106 -4.77 -12.95 -0.84
CA ASP A 106 -4.66 -13.33 -2.25
C ASP A 106 -3.86 -12.31 -3.06
N PHE A 107 -4.07 -11.04 -2.80
CA PHE A 107 -3.31 -9.98 -3.47
C PHE A 107 -1.82 -10.03 -3.12
N MET A 108 -1.48 -10.22 -1.84
CA MET A 108 -0.09 -10.38 -1.42
C MET A 108 0.56 -11.65 -1.99
N HIS A 109 -0.17 -12.76 -2.10
CA HIS A 109 0.29 -13.96 -2.81
C HIS A 109 0.61 -13.67 -4.28
N TYR A 110 -0.26 -12.90 -4.95
CA TYR A 110 0.00 -12.46 -6.32
C TYR A 110 1.32 -11.67 -6.43
N LEU A 111 1.55 -10.73 -5.53
CA LEU A 111 2.80 -9.96 -5.51
C LEU A 111 4.02 -10.87 -5.31
N GLY A 112 3.93 -11.82 -4.40
CA GLY A 112 4.99 -12.80 -4.15
C GLY A 112 5.29 -13.68 -5.37
N GLU A 113 4.26 -14.21 -6.02
CA GLU A 113 4.40 -15.03 -7.23
C GLU A 113 4.97 -14.25 -8.42
N ALA A 114 4.63 -12.96 -8.52
CA ALA A 114 5.14 -12.06 -9.55
C ALA A 114 6.53 -11.47 -9.22
N ASN A 115 7.14 -11.86 -8.09
CA ASN A 115 8.42 -11.33 -7.60
C ASN A 115 8.42 -9.80 -7.43
N ILE A 116 7.30 -9.25 -7.00
CA ILE A 116 7.17 -7.82 -6.70
C ILE A 116 7.43 -7.62 -5.21
N PRO A 117 8.51 -6.93 -4.82
CA PRO A 117 8.77 -6.61 -3.42
C PRO A 117 7.63 -5.79 -2.83
N PHE A 118 7.19 -6.13 -1.62
CA PHE A 118 6.18 -5.35 -0.93
C PHE A 118 6.40 -5.30 0.57
N GLN A 119 5.84 -4.27 1.17
CA GLN A 119 5.73 -4.09 2.61
C GLN A 119 4.28 -3.75 2.96
N ILE A 120 3.91 -3.90 4.22
CA ILE A 120 2.54 -3.69 4.68
C ILE A 120 2.46 -2.38 5.47
N ILE A 121 1.40 -1.62 5.23
CA ILE A 121 1.05 -0.47 6.07
C ILE A 121 -0.34 -0.72 6.67
N PHE A 122 -0.38 -0.96 7.97
CA PHE A 122 -1.63 -1.00 8.72
C PHE A 122 -2.14 0.42 8.94
N THR A 123 -3.38 0.67 8.57
CA THR A 123 -4.05 1.97 8.67
C THR A 123 -5.07 1.99 9.80
N LYS A 124 -5.48 3.17 10.21
CA LYS A 124 -6.58 3.40 11.17
C LYS A 124 -6.31 2.86 12.57
N ALA A 125 -5.06 2.85 13.00
CA ALA A 125 -4.67 2.35 14.31
C ALA A 125 -5.33 3.10 15.48
N ASP A 126 -5.69 4.37 15.29
CA ASP A 126 -6.42 5.19 16.25
C ASP A 126 -7.84 4.71 16.55
N LYS A 127 -8.40 3.88 15.68
CA LYS A 127 -9.74 3.31 15.84
C LYS A 127 -9.79 2.12 16.80
N LEU A 128 -8.64 1.63 17.24
CA LEU A 128 -8.53 0.50 18.16
C LEU A 128 -7.83 0.90 19.46
N LYS A 129 -8.26 0.26 20.56
CA LYS A 129 -7.49 0.27 21.80
C LYS A 129 -6.18 -0.51 21.62
N PRO A 130 -5.10 -0.17 22.35
CA PRO A 130 -3.79 -0.80 22.17
C PRO A 130 -3.81 -2.34 22.20
N ASN A 131 -4.56 -2.95 23.09
CA ASN A 131 -4.66 -4.41 23.18
C ASN A 131 -5.36 -5.03 21.97
N ALA A 132 -6.40 -4.38 21.43
CA ALA A 132 -7.09 -4.84 20.24
C ALA A 132 -6.20 -4.69 19.01
N LEU A 133 -5.45 -3.59 18.90
CA LEU A 133 -4.49 -3.38 17.84
C LEU A 133 -3.42 -4.48 17.83
N THR A 134 -2.81 -4.76 18.97
CA THR A 134 -1.80 -5.82 19.11
C THR A 134 -2.37 -7.17 18.69
N ARG A 135 -3.56 -7.54 19.14
CA ARG A 135 -4.20 -8.81 18.77
C ARG A 135 -4.44 -8.92 17.26
N ASN A 136 -4.91 -7.85 16.64
CA ASN A 136 -5.21 -7.86 15.19
C ASN A 136 -3.93 -7.93 14.36
N VAL A 137 -2.89 -7.21 14.74
CA VAL A 137 -1.58 -7.29 14.06
C VAL A 137 -0.97 -8.69 14.25
N ASP A 138 -1.01 -9.25 15.46
CA ASP A 138 -0.51 -10.60 15.74
C ASP A 138 -1.27 -11.66 14.93
N ALA A 139 -2.58 -11.53 14.79
CA ALA A 139 -3.39 -12.41 13.96
C ALA A 139 -2.98 -12.33 12.48
N TYR A 140 -2.64 -11.14 12.00
CA TYR A 140 -2.12 -10.93 10.65
C TYR A 140 -0.76 -11.60 10.46
N VAL A 141 0.16 -11.39 11.38
CA VAL A 141 1.48 -12.05 11.37
C VAL A 141 1.34 -13.57 11.33
N LYS A 142 0.49 -14.12 12.19
CA LYS A 142 0.23 -15.56 12.24
C LYS A 142 -0.32 -16.08 10.90
N LYS A 143 -1.27 -15.36 10.31
CA LYS A 143 -1.86 -15.72 9.02
C LYS A 143 -0.83 -15.69 7.89
N MET A 144 -0.02 -14.65 7.84
CA MET A 144 1.05 -14.53 6.83
C MET A 144 2.06 -15.67 6.95
N LEU A 145 2.47 -16.02 8.14
CA LEU A 145 3.45 -17.09 8.38
C LEU A 145 2.94 -18.50 8.06
N GLU A 146 1.65 -18.69 7.81
CA GLU A 146 1.13 -19.95 7.25
C GLU A 146 1.65 -20.22 5.82
N SER A 147 1.99 -19.18 5.07
CA SER A 147 2.38 -19.24 3.65
C SER A 147 3.74 -18.61 3.35
N TRP A 148 4.23 -17.72 4.21
CA TRP A 148 5.48 -16.98 4.04
C TRP A 148 6.51 -17.46 5.05
N GLU A 149 7.76 -17.62 4.63
CA GLU A 149 8.85 -18.00 5.54
C GLU A 149 9.13 -16.90 6.57
N GLU A 150 9.04 -15.63 6.14
CA GLU A 150 9.24 -14.47 6.99
C GLU A 150 8.08 -13.48 6.82
N MET A 151 7.75 -12.79 7.89
CA MET A 151 6.78 -11.70 7.83
C MET A 151 7.37 -10.53 7.03
N PRO A 152 6.69 -10.06 5.97
CA PRO A 152 7.09 -8.81 5.33
C PRO A 152 7.17 -7.67 6.33
N ALA A 153 8.10 -6.73 6.13
CA ALA A 153 8.18 -5.54 6.96
C ALA A 153 6.84 -4.81 6.96
N TYR A 154 6.45 -4.28 8.11
CA TYR A 154 5.17 -3.57 8.24
C TYR A 154 5.29 -2.35 9.13
N PHE A 155 4.35 -1.43 8.94
CA PHE A 155 4.23 -0.18 9.67
C PHE A 155 2.81 -0.05 10.21
N ILE A 156 2.67 0.53 11.38
CA ILE A 156 1.38 0.82 12.00
C ILE A 156 1.16 2.31 11.96
N THR A 157 0.06 2.74 11.34
CA THR A 157 -0.19 4.16 11.07
C THR A 157 -1.58 4.62 11.50
N SER A 158 -1.66 5.91 11.81
CA SER A 158 -2.90 6.64 11.98
C SER A 158 -2.80 7.99 11.28
N SER A 159 -3.56 8.18 10.21
CA SER A 159 -3.57 9.45 9.48
C SER A 159 -4.14 10.59 10.30
N SER A 160 -5.16 10.33 11.13
CA SER A 160 -5.79 11.35 11.97
C SER A 160 -4.86 11.86 13.08
N LYS A 161 -4.02 11.00 13.62
CA LYS A 161 -3.03 11.35 14.67
C LYS A 161 -1.63 11.59 14.12
N LYS A 162 -1.42 11.44 12.82
CA LYS A 162 -0.12 11.52 12.14
C LYS A 162 0.94 10.54 12.68
N ASP A 163 0.49 9.41 13.23
CA ASP A 163 1.38 8.36 13.72
C ASP A 163 1.91 7.50 12.58
N GLY A 164 3.18 7.10 12.69
CA GLY A 164 3.84 6.20 11.75
C GLY A 164 4.39 6.85 10.48
N LYS A 165 4.15 8.13 10.27
CA LYS A 165 4.65 8.87 9.11
C LYS A 165 6.18 8.81 8.99
N GLU A 166 6.88 9.15 10.06
CA GLU A 166 8.36 9.20 10.06
C GLU A 166 8.96 7.83 9.77
N ALA A 167 8.41 6.76 10.33
CA ALA A 167 8.89 5.41 10.09
C ALA A 167 8.78 5.02 8.62
N VAL A 168 7.67 5.32 7.96
CA VAL A 168 7.46 5.04 6.54
C VAL A 168 8.40 5.88 5.67
N ILE A 169 8.50 7.16 5.93
CA ILE A 169 9.38 8.09 5.17
C ILE A 169 10.85 7.71 5.35
N ASN A 170 11.30 7.44 6.56
CA ASN A 170 12.68 7.01 6.81
C ASN A 170 13.02 5.70 6.09
N ASN A 171 12.09 4.75 6.06
CA ASN A 171 12.24 3.51 5.31
C ASN A 171 12.41 3.78 3.81
N ILE A 172 11.61 4.68 3.23
CA ILE A 172 11.75 5.08 1.81
C ILE A 172 13.10 5.75 1.57
N ASP A 173 13.54 6.63 2.46
CA ASP A 173 14.82 7.33 2.33
C ASP A 173 16.00 6.34 2.35
N VAL A 174 15.98 5.36 3.24
CA VAL A 174 17.00 4.30 3.29
C VAL A 174 17.03 3.50 1.97
N ILE A 175 15.87 3.08 1.49
CA ILE A 175 15.78 2.33 0.23
C ILE A 175 16.25 3.19 -0.96
N ASN A 176 15.88 4.46 -1.01
CA ASN A 176 16.34 5.38 -2.05
C ASN A 176 17.87 5.50 -2.07
N GLN A 177 18.51 5.51 -0.90
CA GLN A 177 19.97 5.55 -0.80
C GLN A 177 20.58 4.24 -1.33
N GLU A 178 20.05 3.09 -0.95
CA GLU A 178 20.48 1.78 -1.44
C GLU A 178 20.35 1.68 -2.97
N VAL A 179 19.27 2.17 -3.54
CA VAL A 179 19.05 2.20 -4.99
C VAL A 179 20.09 3.08 -5.69
N LYS A 180 20.45 4.22 -5.11
CA LYS A 180 21.51 5.09 -5.67
C LYS A 180 22.87 4.43 -5.61
N ASP A 181 23.20 3.76 -4.52
CA ASP A 181 24.49 3.12 -4.32
C ASP A 181 24.68 1.87 -5.20
N SER A 182 23.58 1.32 -5.75
CA SER A 182 23.58 0.15 -6.65
C SER A 182 23.67 0.51 -8.14
N LEU A 183 23.61 1.79 -8.48
CA LEU A 183 23.72 2.32 -9.86
C LEU A 183 25.14 2.76 -10.19
#